data_f460994a879997c4943e0fc7a7ee8dc7
#
_entry.id   f460994a879997c4943e0fc7a7ee8dc7
#
_cell.length_a   1.000
_cell.length_b   1.000
_cell.length_c   1.000
_cell.angle_alpha   90.00
_cell.angle_beta   90.00
_cell.angle_gamma   90.00
#
_symmetry.space_group_name_H-M   'P 1'
#
loop_
_entity.id
_entity.type
_entity.pdbx_description
1 polymer ?
#
loop_
_entity_poly.entity_id
_entity_poly.type
_entity_poly.pdbx_seq_one_letter_code
_entity_poly.pdbx_strand_id
1 'polypeptide(L)'
;MKLLNEYFSSERKNVMEFQNTFWALVPPLIAIILALITKETFSSLFIGILVGALFITGFSPVGSLDTMINEGFVPAIKDNAGIFMFLVILGIMVSLVNAAGGSVAFGRWAAKRVKGKVGAALATFVLGVLIFIDDYFNCLTVGSVMRPVTDLQKMSRAKLAYIIDATAAPICMIAPVSSWAAAVSGVANDLDAGISGIQLFIQAIPYNFYSLLTIVFVIALTIMGFDYGPMAKAELKALQGELGSLGNDEEIEVKGASLWDMLIPIVVLIACCVIGLMYVGGYFGVDAWGGTDFAGDFIGAFGNTDAFIALPWGSLIAVVLSVIYLICRRVISFKTSMDCVVKGFIAMVPAILVLTFAVTLKNMTGLLGADVYVAGLMKAASANLFKMLPAIIFLVACALAFATGTSWGTFGILIPIVLPIFEVGSPLLMIGISACLAGAVCGDHCSPISDTTIMASAGANCNHIEHVQTQLPYAITVALISFVNFIIAGFVQNAVVCLLIGIVMTVAVLFVLRMTVGKKNTEVE
;
A
#
# COMPACT_ATOMS: atom_id res chain seq x y z
N MET A 1 -44.53 -16.66 28.40
CA MET A 1 -43.81 -17.71 27.64
C MET A 1 -44.17 -17.79 26.17
N LYS A 2 -45.47 -17.80 25.79
CA LYS A 2 -45.89 -17.85 24.36
C LYS A 2 -45.43 -16.60 23.58
N LEU A 3 -45.63 -15.41 24.11
CA LEU A 3 -45.20 -14.15 23.51
C LEU A 3 -43.68 -14.01 23.39
N LEU A 4 -42.91 -14.52 24.36
CA LEU A 4 -41.45 -14.58 24.29
C LEU A 4 -40.98 -15.58 23.22
N ASN A 5 -41.61 -16.75 23.11
CA ASN A 5 -41.28 -17.72 22.06
C ASN A 5 -41.67 -17.22 20.66
N GLU A 6 -42.77 -16.49 20.52
CA GLU A 6 -43.15 -15.86 19.24
C GLU A 6 -42.20 -14.72 18.87
N TYR A 7 -41.76 -13.92 19.86
CA TYR A 7 -40.77 -12.87 19.65
C TYR A 7 -39.43 -13.46 19.20
N PHE A 8 -38.88 -14.46 19.92
CA PHE A 8 -37.63 -15.14 19.54
C PHE A 8 -37.75 -15.94 18.22
N SER A 9 -38.93 -16.45 17.88
CA SER A 9 -39.12 -17.12 16.59
C SER A 9 -39.22 -16.14 15.44
N SER A 10 -39.76 -14.93 15.65
CA SER A 10 -39.80 -13.87 14.64
C SER A 10 -38.42 -13.23 14.43
N GLU A 11 -37.64 -13.03 15.49
CA GLU A 11 -36.23 -12.57 15.38
C GLU A 11 -35.38 -13.59 14.61
N ARG A 12 -35.48 -14.89 14.91
CA ARG A 12 -34.76 -15.93 14.16
C ARG A 12 -35.15 -16.01 12.69
N LYS A 13 -36.42 -15.78 12.35
CA LYS A 13 -36.87 -15.73 10.96
C LYS A 13 -36.31 -14.54 10.21
N ASN A 14 -36.29 -13.36 10.85
CA ASN A 14 -35.73 -12.15 10.23
C ASN A 14 -34.22 -12.27 10.00
N VAL A 15 -33.48 -12.89 10.92
CA VAL A 15 -32.03 -13.13 10.78
C VAL A 15 -31.73 -14.09 9.61
N MET A 16 -32.52 -15.16 9.43
CA MET A 16 -32.34 -16.11 8.32
C MET A 16 -32.63 -15.49 6.93
N GLU A 17 -33.35 -14.39 6.86
CA GLU A 17 -33.67 -13.71 5.60
C GLU A 17 -32.47 -13.00 4.97
N PHE A 18 -31.50 -12.54 5.79
CA PHE A 18 -30.30 -11.83 5.33
C PHE A 18 -29.08 -12.72 5.13
N GLN A 19 -29.03 -13.91 5.76
CA GLN A 19 -27.87 -14.79 5.71
C GLN A 19 -27.79 -15.58 4.39
N ASN A 20 -26.60 -15.74 3.86
CA ASN A 20 -26.28 -16.47 2.63
C ASN A 20 -27.05 -15.97 1.39
N THR A 21 -27.42 -14.71 1.38
CA THR A 21 -28.17 -14.06 0.29
C THR A 21 -27.44 -12.82 -0.21
N PHE A 22 -28.00 -12.17 -1.24
CA PHE A 22 -27.50 -10.87 -1.73
C PHE A 22 -27.32 -9.84 -0.61
N TRP A 23 -28.15 -9.89 0.44
CA TRP A 23 -28.09 -8.96 1.56
C TRP A 23 -26.76 -9.03 2.32
N ALA A 24 -26.05 -10.16 2.26
CA ALA A 24 -24.72 -10.29 2.86
C ALA A 24 -23.67 -9.37 2.21
N LEU A 25 -23.89 -8.95 0.95
CA LEU A 25 -23.01 -8.01 0.25
C LEU A 25 -23.43 -6.54 0.44
N VAL A 26 -24.59 -6.27 0.99
CA VAL A 26 -25.09 -4.90 1.16
C VAL A 26 -24.23 -4.05 2.10
N PRO A 27 -23.73 -4.54 3.26
CA PRO A 27 -22.84 -3.78 4.12
C PRO A 27 -21.59 -3.23 3.42
N PRO A 28 -20.78 -4.05 2.73
CA PRO A 28 -19.62 -3.54 2.00
C PRO A 28 -20.02 -2.68 0.80
N LEU A 29 -21.14 -2.95 0.11
CA LEU A 29 -21.62 -2.10 -0.97
C LEU A 29 -22.02 -0.71 -0.48
N ILE A 30 -22.67 -0.60 0.69
CA ILE A 30 -22.99 0.67 1.32
C ILE A 30 -21.70 1.42 1.69
N ALA A 31 -20.70 0.72 2.25
CA ALA A 31 -19.42 1.33 2.55
C ALA A 31 -18.76 1.92 1.29
N ILE A 32 -18.77 1.17 0.17
CA ILE A 32 -18.24 1.63 -1.13
C ILE A 32 -19.01 2.84 -1.64
N ILE A 33 -20.34 2.76 -1.69
CA ILE A 33 -21.20 3.84 -2.21
C ILE A 33 -21.01 5.12 -1.38
N LEU A 34 -21.01 5.00 -0.06
CA LEU A 34 -20.80 6.14 0.83
C LEU A 34 -19.39 6.72 0.66
N ALA A 35 -18.37 5.89 0.56
CA ALA A 35 -17.00 6.35 0.32
C ALA A 35 -16.88 7.12 -1.01
N LEU A 36 -17.53 6.67 -2.07
CA LEU A 36 -17.59 7.38 -3.36
C LEU A 36 -18.31 8.74 -3.27
N ILE A 37 -19.36 8.84 -2.46
CA ILE A 37 -20.15 10.07 -2.32
C ILE A 37 -19.50 11.05 -1.35
N THR A 38 -19.12 10.57 -0.17
CA THR A 38 -18.61 11.41 0.93
C THR A 38 -17.13 11.73 0.79
N LYS A 39 -16.39 10.90 0.06
CA LYS A 39 -14.91 10.93 -0.04
C LYS A 39 -14.25 10.76 1.33
N GLU A 40 -14.88 10.00 2.21
CA GLU A 40 -14.43 9.78 3.57
C GLU A 40 -14.55 8.29 3.92
N THR A 41 -13.43 7.67 4.32
CA THR A 41 -13.32 6.21 4.49
C THR A 41 -13.84 5.73 5.84
N PHE A 42 -13.50 6.42 6.94
CA PHE A 42 -13.80 5.94 8.28
C PHE A 42 -15.30 5.87 8.56
N SER A 43 -16.04 6.95 8.26
CA SER A 43 -17.49 6.99 8.44
C SER A 43 -18.20 6.00 7.52
N SER A 44 -17.71 5.84 6.31
CA SER A 44 -18.27 4.90 5.32
C SER A 44 -18.13 3.45 5.78
N LEU A 45 -16.95 3.06 6.25
CA LEU A 45 -16.71 1.75 6.85
C LEU A 45 -17.59 1.54 8.10
N PHE A 46 -17.66 2.54 8.99
CA PHE A 46 -18.48 2.45 10.19
C PHE A 46 -19.97 2.23 9.90
N ILE A 47 -20.52 2.94 8.92
CA ILE A 47 -21.92 2.75 8.51
C ILE A 47 -22.12 1.35 7.89
N GLY A 48 -21.16 0.87 7.08
CA GLY A 48 -21.19 -0.50 6.58
C GLY A 48 -21.22 -1.53 7.71
N ILE A 49 -20.37 -1.38 8.72
CA ILE A 49 -20.32 -2.23 9.92
C ILE A 49 -21.68 -2.20 10.65
N LEU A 50 -22.22 -1.01 10.87
CA LEU A 50 -23.52 -0.83 11.54
C LEU A 50 -24.64 -1.54 10.78
N VAL A 51 -24.69 -1.39 9.46
CA VAL A 51 -25.70 -2.09 8.62
C VAL A 51 -25.54 -3.60 8.70
N GLY A 52 -24.29 -4.10 8.67
CA GLY A 52 -23.99 -5.51 8.85
C GLY A 52 -24.51 -6.04 10.19
N ALA A 53 -24.21 -5.35 11.28
CA ALA A 53 -24.68 -5.71 12.61
C ALA A 53 -26.21 -5.67 12.74
N LEU A 54 -26.87 -4.66 12.12
CA LEU A 54 -28.34 -4.58 12.07
C LEU A 54 -28.95 -5.78 11.35
N PHE A 55 -28.38 -6.23 10.25
CA PHE A 55 -28.86 -7.40 9.51
C PHE A 55 -28.64 -8.71 10.30
N ILE A 56 -27.49 -8.85 10.97
CA ILE A 56 -27.19 -10.02 11.81
C ILE A 56 -28.19 -10.14 12.96
N THR A 57 -28.63 -9.00 13.54
CA THR A 57 -29.42 -8.98 14.77
C THR A 57 -30.92 -8.73 14.53
N GLY A 58 -31.36 -8.70 13.25
CA GLY A 58 -32.76 -8.43 12.92
C GLY A 58 -33.22 -7.03 13.36
N PHE A 59 -32.34 -6.02 13.24
CA PHE A 59 -32.56 -4.62 13.62
C PHE A 59 -32.72 -4.37 15.12
N SER A 60 -32.17 -5.25 15.98
CA SER A 60 -32.10 -5.01 17.41
C SER A 60 -31.01 -3.98 17.75
N PRO A 61 -31.31 -2.79 18.28
CA PRO A 61 -30.29 -1.76 18.54
C PRO A 61 -29.21 -2.21 19.55
N VAL A 62 -29.62 -2.86 20.64
CA VAL A 62 -28.71 -3.35 21.68
C VAL A 62 -27.90 -4.55 21.14
N GLY A 63 -28.57 -5.48 20.45
CA GLY A 63 -27.90 -6.61 19.82
C GLY A 63 -26.87 -6.15 18.77
N SER A 64 -27.18 -5.12 17.99
CA SER A 64 -26.24 -4.59 16.98
C SER A 64 -24.98 -3.99 17.62
N LEU A 65 -25.14 -3.22 18.72
CA LEU A 65 -23.99 -2.70 19.46
C LEU A 65 -23.14 -3.81 20.06
N ASP A 66 -23.79 -4.83 20.64
CA ASP A 66 -23.11 -5.99 21.22
C ASP A 66 -22.32 -6.76 20.14
N THR A 67 -22.96 -7.04 19.00
CA THR A 67 -22.34 -7.73 17.86
C THR A 67 -21.18 -6.92 17.28
N MET A 68 -21.34 -5.60 17.08
CA MET A 68 -20.25 -4.74 16.60
C MET A 68 -19.03 -4.79 17.51
N ILE A 69 -19.24 -4.81 18.84
CA ILE A 69 -18.14 -4.81 19.80
C ILE A 69 -17.53 -6.22 19.90
N ASN A 70 -18.33 -7.24 20.25
CA ASN A 70 -17.83 -8.54 20.63
C ASN A 70 -17.45 -9.46 19.45
N GLU A 71 -18.17 -9.34 18.34
CA GLU A 71 -17.88 -10.11 17.11
C GLU A 71 -17.16 -9.30 16.05
N GLY A 72 -17.15 -7.97 16.19
CA GLY A 72 -16.53 -7.04 15.25
C GLY A 72 -15.20 -6.48 15.74
N PHE A 73 -15.24 -5.38 16.52
CA PHE A 73 -14.06 -4.59 16.89
C PHE A 73 -13.08 -5.33 17.79
N VAL A 74 -13.56 -6.05 18.80
CA VAL A 74 -12.68 -6.76 19.75
C VAL A 74 -11.87 -7.85 19.05
N PRO A 75 -12.46 -8.75 18.24
CA PRO A 75 -11.69 -9.68 17.43
C PRO A 75 -10.74 -8.98 16.46
N ALA A 76 -11.20 -7.95 15.74
CA ALA A 76 -10.37 -7.22 14.79
C ALA A 76 -9.09 -6.66 15.43
N ILE A 77 -9.17 -6.12 16.64
CA ILE A 77 -8.01 -5.61 17.38
C ILE A 77 -7.15 -6.77 17.90
N LYS A 78 -7.77 -7.75 18.52
CA LYS A 78 -7.08 -8.88 19.16
C LYS A 78 -6.27 -9.68 18.14
N ASP A 79 -6.90 -10.03 17.02
CA ASP A 79 -6.32 -10.92 16.03
C ASP A 79 -5.24 -10.18 15.18
N ASN A 80 -5.31 -8.85 15.10
CA ASN A 80 -4.32 -8.01 14.41
C ASN A 80 -3.33 -7.28 15.33
N ALA A 81 -3.32 -7.58 16.63
CA ALA A 81 -2.45 -6.88 17.60
C ALA A 81 -0.96 -6.92 17.22
N GLY A 82 -0.49 -8.05 16.67
CA GLY A 82 0.89 -8.17 16.17
C GLY A 82 1.21 -7.21 15.04
N ILE A 83 0.30 -7.08 14.06
CA ILE A 83 0.47 -6.14 12.94
C ILE A 83 0.44 -4.69 13.44
N PHE A 84 -0.47 -4.35 14.36
CA PHE A 84 -0.51 -3.01 14.96
C PHE A 84 0.80 -2.67 15.68
N MET A 85 1.35 -3.63 16.41
CA MET A 85 2.65 -3.48 17.06
C MET A 85 3.77 -3.25 16.04
N PHE A 86 3.79 -4.01 14.94
CA PHE A 86 4.77 -3.83 13.87
C PHE A 86 4.66 -2.44 13.24
N LEU A 87 3.46 -1.98 12.89
CA LEU A 87 3.24 -0.64 12.32
C LEU A 87 3.74 0.46 13.26
N VAL A 88 3.43 0.36 14.55
CA VAL A 88 3.94 1.33 15.56
C VAL A 88 5.47 1.34 15.58
N ILE A 89 6.12 0.17 15.59
CA ILE A 89 7.58 0.08 15.59
C ILE A 89 8.17 0.65 14.30
N LEU A 90 7.53 0.43 13.14
CA LEU A 90 7.94 1.09 11.89
C LEU A 90 7.89 2.62 12.02
N GLY A 91 6.79 3.17 12.52
CA GLY A 91 6.67 4.61 12.77
C GLY A 91 7.77 5.15 13.70
N ILE A 92 8.14 4.37 14.74
CA ILE A 92 9.25 4.71 15.64
C ILE A 92 10.59 4.73 14.88
N MET A 93 10.87 3.71 14.06
CA MET A 93 12.09 3.63 13.25
C MET A 93 12.23 4.83 12.32
N VAL A 94 11.14 5.19 11.64
CA VAL A 94 11.03 6.38 10.80
C VAL A 94 11.37 7.65 11.58
N SER A 95 10.74 7.83 12.74
CA SER A 95 10.95 8.99 13.59
C SER A 95 12.41 9.09 14.09
N LEU A 96 13.03 7.96 14.43
CA LEU A 96 14.43 7.87 14.85
C LEU A 96 15.41 8.28 13.73
N VAL A 97 15.22 7.74 12.50
CA VAL A 97 16.06 8.04 11.33
C VAL A 97 16.00 9.54 10.99
N ASN A 98 14.81 10.13 11.04
CA ASN A 98 14.61 11.56 10.80
C ASN A 98 15.25 12.41 11.89
N ALA A 99 15.06 12.07 13.16
CA ALA A 99 15.65 12.78 14.29
C ALA A 99 17.20 12.70 14.30
N ALA A 100 17.77 11.61 13.79
CA ALA A 100 19.21 11.44 13.63
C ALA A 100 19.81 12.27 12.48
N GLY A 101 18.98 12.83 11.60
CA GLY A 101 19.41 13.59 10.43
C GLY A 101 20.07 12.74 9.34
N GLY A 102 19.88 11.41 9.38
CA GLY A 102 20.46 10.47 8.42
C GLY A 102 19.99 10.76 6.99
N SER A 103 18.72 11.11 6.83
CA SER A 103 18.13 11.51 5.56
C SER A 103 18.79 12.74 4.94
N VAL A 104 18.99 13.81 5.73
CA VAL A 104 19.66 15.05 5.29
C VAL A 104 21.13 14.79 4.90
N ALA A 105 21.80 13.92 5.65
CA ALA A 105 23.19 13.53 5.35
C ALA A 105 23.31 12.77 4.02
N PHE A 106 22.32 11.93 3.67
CA PHE A 106 22.24 11.28 2.36
C PHE A 106 22.10 12.32 1.24
N GLY A 107 21.21 13.30 1.39
CA GLY A 107 21.01 14.36 0.40
C GLY A 107 22.29 15.14 0.12
N ARG A 108 23.03 15.51 1.16
CA ARG A 108 24.35 16.18 1.02
C ARG A 108 25.39 15.31 0.31
N TRP A 109 25.40 14.01 0.57
CA TRP A 109 26.28 13.08 -0.14
C TRP A 109 25.89 12.95 -1.63
N ALA A 110 24.60 12.84 -1.93
CA ALA A 110 24.07 12.73 -3.28
C ALA A 110 24.34 14.00 -4.10
N ALA A 111 24.13 15.20 -3.52
CA ALA A 111 24.35 16.49 -4.17
C ALA A 111 25.79 16.67 -4.71
N LYS A 112 26.78 16.06 -4.06
CA LYS A 112 28.18 16.11 -4.49
C LYS A 112 28.53 15.14 -5.63
N ARG A 113 27.70 14.13 -5.87
CA ARG A 113 28.00 13.03 -6.81
C ARG A 113 27.07 12.98 -8.02
N VAL A 114 25.86 13.44 -7.86
CA VAL A 114 24.83 13.43 -8.90
C VAL A 114 25.08 14.55 -9.90
N LYS A 115 25.10 14.22 -11.19
CA LYS A 115 25.26 15.16 -12.29
C LYS A 115 24.13 15.01 -13.31
N GLY A 116 23.55 16.14 -13.71
CA GLY A 116 22.48 16.22 -14.72
C GLY A 116 21.12 15.75 -14.21
N LYS A 117 20.08 16.15 -14.95
CA LYS A 117 18.68 15.83 -14.62
C LYS A 117 18.40 14.32 -14.51
N VAL A 118 18.92 13.52 -15.45
CA VAL A 118 18.76 12.06 -15.46
C VAL A 118 19.38 11.46 -14.21
N GLY A 119 20.59 11.92 -13.83
CA GLY A 119 21.25 11.47 -12.60
C GLY A 119 20.45 11.82 -11.34
N ALA A 120 19.88 13.02 -11.27
CA ALA A 120 19.05 13.44 -10.13
C ALA A 120 17.77 12.62 -10.03
N ALA A 121 17.08 12.40 -11.16
CA ALA A 121 15.89 11.57 -11.20
C ALA A 121 16.15 10.11 -10.78
N LEU A 122 17.23 9.50 -11.29
CA LEU A 122 17.61 8.14 -10.92
C LEU A 122 18.06 8.04 -9.45
N ALA A 123 18.77 9.05 -8.93
CA ALA A 123 19.13 9.08 -7.52
C ALA A 123 17.90 9.21 -6.61
N THR A 124 16.91 10.02 -7.01
CA THR A 124 15.62 10.11 -6.32
C THR A 124 14.88 8.78 -6.34
N PHE A 125 14.81 8.14 -7.51
CA PHE A 125 14.21 6.82 -7.67
C PHE A 125 14.89 5.76 -6.79
N VAL A 126 16.22 5.70 -6.80
CA VAL A 126 17.00 4.74 -5.97
C VAL A 126 16.75 4.99 -4.48
N LEU A 127 16.71 6.25 -4.06
CA LEU A 127 16.39 6.57 -2.67
C LEU A 127 14.96 6.14 -2.31
N GLY A 128 13.99 6.39 -3.19
CA GLY A 128 12.61 5.93 -3.02
C GLY A 128 12.53 4.40 -2.88
N VAL A 129 13.27 3.66 -3.72
CA VAL A 129 13.36 2.20 -3.61
C VAL A 129 14.01 1.76 -2.30
N LEU A 130 15.01 2.46 -1.80
CA LEU A 130 15.66 2.12 -0.52
C LEU A 130 14.77 2.36 0.70
N ILE A 131 13.82 3.30 0.59
CA ILE A 131 12.88 3.63 1.67
C ILE A 131 11.53 2.94 1.41
N PHE A 132 11.53 1.64 1.18
CA PHE A 132 10.36 0.84 0.85
C PHE A 132 9.52 0.40 2.05
N ILE A 133 9.91 0.76 3.25
CA ILE A 133 9.33 0.24 4.49
C ILE A 133 7.91 0.77 4.69
N ASP A 134 7.71 2.06 4.38
CA ASP A 134 6.43 2.77 4.55
C ASP A 134 6.31 3.89 3.53
N ASP A 135 5.16 4.03 2.90
CA ASP A 135 4.91 4.98 1.81
C ASP A 135 4.82 6.43 2.29
N TYR A 136 4.23 6.70 3.46
CA TYR A 136 4.18 8.05 4.03
C TYR A 136 5.58 8.54 4.38
N PHE A 137 6.37 7.67 4.99
CA PHE A 137 7.76 7.98 5.28
C PHE A 137 8.57 8.21 4.01
N ASN A 138 8.38 7.39 3.00
CA ASN A 138 9.00 7.57 1.69
C ASN A 138 8.71 8.97 1.15
N CYS A 139 7.44 9.35 1.05
CA CYS A 139 7.01 10.64 0.49
C CYS A 139 7.72 11.83 1.15
N LEU A 140 7.71 11.91 2.47
CA LEU A 140 8.28 13.04 3.19
C LEU A 140 9.81 13.04 3.17
N THR A 141 10.43 11.86 3.34
CA THR A 141 11.88 11.75 3.47
C THR A 141 12.57 11.92 2.14
N VAL A 142 12.16 11.20 1.09
CA VAL A 142 12.76 11.32 -0.25
C VAL A 142 12.64 12.75 -0.75
N GLY A 143 11.48 13.37 -0.54
CA GLY A 143 11.25 14.76 -0.93
C GLY A 143 12.22 15.73 -0.26
N SER A 144 12.25 15.75 1.06
CA SER A 144 13.12 16.65 1.83
C SER A 144 14.60 16.47 1.50
N VAL A 145 15.03 15.24 1.26
CA VAL A 145 16.43 14.87 0.96
C VAL A 145 16.83 15.26 -0.46
N MET A 146 15.95 15.06 -1.44
CA MET A 146 16.31 15.21 -2.86
C MET A 146 16.03 16.60 -3.40
N ARG A 147 15.22 17.44 -2.73
CA ARG A 147 14.98 18.84 -3.15
C ARG A 147 16.27 19.59 -3.52
N PRO A 148 17.29 19.71 -2.64
CA PRO A 148 18.50 20.46 -2.99
C PRO A 148 19.24 19.86 -4.19
N VAL A 149 19.20 18.52 -4.36
CA VAL A 149 19.86 17.81 -5.46
C VAL A 149 19.17 18.09 -6.78
N THR A 150 17.83 18.02 -6.81
CA THR A 150 17.02 18.24 -8.02
C THR A 150 17.00 19.70 -8.44
N ASP A 151 16.97 20.62 -7.47
CA ASP A 151 17.04 22.07 -7.74
C ASP A 151 18.33 22.48 -8.44
N LEU A 152 19.47 21.97 -7.97
CA LEU A 152 20.77 22.18 -8.59
C LEU A 152 20.81 21.73 -10.05
N GLN A 153 19.99 20.72 -10.41
CA GLN A 153 19.91 20.18 -11.75
C GLN A 153 18.76 20.78 -12.57
N LYS A 154 18.08 21.83 -12.07
CA LYS A 154 16.95 22.51 -12.70
C LYS A 154 15.80 21.53 -13.07
N MET A 155 15.52 20.57 -12.20
CA MET A 155 14.34 19.70 -12.28
C MET A 155 13.18 20.39 -11.57
N SER A 156 11.97 20.32 -12.14
CA SER A 156 10.79 20.90 -11.50
C SER A 156 10.42 20.14 -10.21
N ARG A 157 9.87 20.87 -9.25
CA ARG A 157 9.35 20.28 -8.01
C ARG A 157 8.18 19.32 -8.29
N ALA A 158 7.41 19.59 -9.34
CA ALA A 158 6.36 18.69 -9.81
C ALA A 158 6.91 17.32 -10.27
N LYS A 159 8.05 17.30 -10.98
CA LYS A 159 8.68 16.04 -11.39
C LYS A 159 9.31 15.31 -10.22
N LEU A 160 9.90 16.04 -9.26
CA LEU A 160 10.36 15.46 -8.02
C LEU A 160 9.20 14.80 -7.27
N ALA A 161 8.08 15.51 -7.08
CA ALA A 161 6.88 14.98 -6.42
C ALA A 161 6.36 13.71 -7.12
N TYR A 162 6.31 13.69 -8.46
CA TYR A 162 5.92 12.51 -9.23
C TYR A 162 6.82 11.30 -8.97
N ILE A 163 8.15 11.47 -8.97
CA ILE A 163 9.08 10.35 -8.73
C ILE A 163 8.92 9.83 -7.29
N ILE A 164 8.69 10.71 -6.33
CA ILE A 164 8.43 10.35 -4.94
C ILE A 164 7.16 9.50 -4.85
N ASP A 165 6.04 10.00 -5.36
CA ASP A 165 4.75 9.33 -5.31
C ASP A 165 4.80 7.97 -6.04
N ALA A 166 5.41 7.93 -7.22
CA ALA A 166 5.62 6.72 -8.02
C ALA A 166 6.57 5.69 -7.38
N THR A 167 7.34 6.05 -6.36
CA THR A 167 8.24 5.15 -5.62
C THR A 167 7.83 4.95 -4.16
N ALA A 168 6.72 5.53 -3.73
CA ALA A 168 6.16 5.31 -2.40
C ALA A 168 5.31 4.03 -2.35
N ALA A 169 4.00 4.15 -2.52
CA ALA A 169 3.09 3.00 -2.48
C ALA A 169 3.45 1.89 -3.50
N PRO A 170 3.84 2.17 -4.78
CA PRO A 170 4.22 1.11 -5.71
C PRO A 170 5.39 0.25 -5.26
N ILE A 171 6.38 0.83 -4.57
CA ILE A 171 7.53 0.07 -4.06
C ILE A 171 7.16 -0.69 -2.78
N CYS A 172 6.46 -0.03 -1.83
CA CYS A 172 6.03 -0.67 -0.59
C CYS A 172 5.15 -1.91 -0.86
N MET A 173 4.32 -1.85 -1.93
CA MET A 173 3.44 -2.92 -2.32
C MET A 173 4.13 -4.16 -2.91
N ILE A 174 5.37 -4.07 -3.33
CA ILE A 174 6.16 -5.20 -3.84
C ILE A 174 7.27 -5.62 -2.87
N ALA A 175 7.32 -5.00 -1.68
CA ALA A 175 8.31 -5.26 -0.65
C ALA A 175 7.75 -6.16 0.46
N PRO A 176 8.29 -7.38 0.67
CA PRO A 176 7.76 -8.33 1.65
C PRO A 176 7.88 -7.89 3.11
N VAL A 177 8.73 -6.91 3.39
CA VAL A 177 8.93 -6.32 4.72
C VAL A 177 8.54 -4.85 4.66
N SER A 178 7.24 -4.59 4.56
CA SER A 178 6.69 -3.24 4.49
C SER A 178 5.41 -3.11 5.32
N SER A 179 4.96 -1.89 5.56
CA SER A 179 3.66 -1.60 6.15
C SER A 179 2.51 -2.23 5.34
N TRP A 180 2.67 -2.29 4.01
CA TRP A 180 1.70 -2.89 3.09
C TRP A 180 1.61 -4.41 3.21
N ALA A 181 2.75 -5.11 3.29
CA ALA A 181 2.77 -6.55 3.50
C ALA A 181 2.06 -6.93 4.80
N ALA A 182 2.29 -6.14 5.86
CA ALA A 182 1.62 -6.31 7.15
C ALA A 182 0.10 -6.07 7.03
N ALA A 183 -0.31 -4.94 6.42
CA ALA A 183 -1.70 -4.57 6.29
C ALA A 183 -2.51 -5.58 5.45
N VAL A 184 -2.00 -5.98 4.30
CA VAL A 184 -2.64 -6.98 3.44
C VAL A 184 -2.73 -8.33 4.14
N SER A 185 -1.68 -8.73 4.88
CA SER A 185 -1.72 -9.94 5.72
C SER A 185 -2.82 -9.86 6.76
N GLY A 186 -3.01 -8.69 7.41
CA GLY A 186 -4.06 -8.46 8.40
C GLY A 186 -5.47 -8.62 7.84
N VAL A 187 -5.72 -8.05 6.67
CA VAL A 187 -7.04 -8.16 6.00
C VAL A 187 -7.30 -9.57 5.46
N ALA A 188 -6.24 -10.26 5.01
CA ALA A 188 -6.33 -11.58 4.38
C ALA A 188 -6.27 -12.76 5.36
N ASN A 189 -6.07 -12.48 6.64
CA ASN A 189 -5.92 -13.49 7.68
C ASN A 189 -7.19 -14.29 7.84
N ASP A 190 -7.54 -15.34 7.80
CA ASP A 190 -8.78 -16.17 7.86
C ASP A 190 -9.20 -16.82 6.54
N LEU A 191 -8.24 -16.99 5.64
CA LEU A 191 -8.47 -17.96 4.59
C LEU A 191 -8.26 -19.35 5.20
N ASP A 192 -9.33 -20.12 5.35
CA ASP A 192 -9.32 -21.57 5.66
C ASP A 192 -8.58 -22.39 4.56
N ALA A 193 -7.57 -21.81 3.98
CA ALA A 193 -7.00 -22.13 2.69
C ALA A 193 -5.59 -22.72 2.76
N GLY A 194 -5.01 -22.82 3.94
CA GLY A 194 -3.62 -23.26 4.08
C GLY A 194 -2.58 -22.28 3.49
N ILE A 195 -2.98 -21.04 3.19
CA ILE A 195 -2.09 -19.98 2.69
C ILE A 195 -2.09 -18.84 3.70
N SER A 196 -0.91 -18.47 4.24
CA SER A 196 -0.81 -17.31 5.12
C SER A 196 -1.00 -15.98 4.37
N GLY A 197 -1.45 -14.93 5.07
CA GLY A 197 -1.64 -13.61 4.45
C GLY A 197 -0.35 -13.06 3.82
N ILE A 198 0.80 -13.29 4.43
CA ILE A 198 2.11 -12.90 3.86
C ILE A 198 2.44 -13.69 2.59
N GLN A 199 2.13 -14.97 2.56
CA GLN A 199 2.32 -15.81 1.38
C GLN A 199 1.42 -15.36 0.22
N LEU A 200 0.16 -15.03 0.52
CA LEU A 200 -0.76 -14.43 -0.45
C LEU A 200 -0.19 -13.13 -1.04
N PHE A 201 0.30 -12.23 -0.17
CA PHE A 201 0.91 -10.98 -0.60
C PHE A 201 2.09 -11.21 -1.53
N ILE A 202 3.02 -12.08 -1.16
CA ILE A 202 4.22 -12.37 -1.98
C ILE A 202 3.85 -13.00 -3.32
N GLN A 203 2.89 -13.93 -3.34
CA GLN A 203 2.44 -14.56 -4.58
C GLN A 203 1.68 -13.59 -5.50
N ALA A 204 1.08 -12.52 -4.95
CA ALA A 204 0.44 -11.47 -5.74
C ALA A 204 1.45 -10.50 -6.38
N ILE A 205 2.66 -10.32 -5.83
CA ILE A 205 3.66 -9.36 -6.32
C ILE A 205 3.92 -9.47 -7.83
N PRO A 206 4.16 -10.65 -8.43
CA PRO A 206 4.48 -10.77 -9.86
C PRO A 206 3.34 -10.34 -10.78
N TYR A 207 2.12 -10.26 -10.28
CA TYR A 207 0.92 -9.80 -10.99
C TYR A 207 0.56 -8.35 -10.69
N ASN A 208 1.32 -7.65 -9.82
CA ASN A 208 1.05 -6.24 -9.52
C ASN A 208 1.54 -5.34 -10.66
N PHE A 209 0.77 -5.37 -11.77
CA PHE A 209 1.19 -4.72 -13.00
C PHE A 209 1.31 -3.20 -12.85
N TYR A 210 0.40 -2.54 -12.11
CA TYR A 210 0.50 -1.09 -11.97
C TYR A 210 1.79 -0.67 -11.27
N SER A 211 2.13 -1.27 -10.14
CA SER A 211 3.37 -0.97 -9.41
C SER A 211 4.62 -1.30 -10.24
N LEU A 212 4.67 -2.52 -10.79
CA LEU A 212 5.82 -2.96 -11.57
C LEU A 212 6.01 -2.15 -12.86
N LEU A 213 4.94 -1.83 -13.57
CA LEU A 213 5.00 -1.03 -14.78
C LEU A 213 5.23 0.46 -14.51
N THR A 214 4.80 0.99 -13.35
CA THR A 214 5.17 2.35 -12.91
C THR A 214 6.68 2.47 -12.71
N ILE A 215 7.32 1.47 -12.10
CA ILE A 215 8.78 1.42 -11.96
C ILE A 215 9.46 1.44 -13.34
N VAL A 216 9.02 0.58 -14.25
CA VAL A 216 9.54 0.53 -15.63
C VAL A 216 9.32 1.87 -16.33
N PHE A 217 8.14 2.47 -16.16
CA PHE A 217 7.77 3.75 -16.77
C PHE A 217 8.67 4.89 -16.29
N VAL A 218 8.88 5.03 -14.96
CA VAL A 218 9.75 6.07 -14.38
C VAL A 218 11.20 5.94 -14.89
N ILE A 219 11.74 4.72 -14.89
CA ILE A 219 13.10 4.45 -15.36
C ILE A 219 13.21 4.75 -16.86
N ALA A 220 12.31 4.21 -17.68
CA ALA A 220 12.35 4.37 -19.13
C ALA A 220 12.15 5.84 -19.52
N LEU A 221 11.18 6.55 -18.95
CA LEU A 221 10.93 7.98 -19.19
C LEU A 221 12.18 8.82 -18.84
N THR A 222 12.79 8.52 -17.69
CA THR A 222 14.00 9.22 -17.23
C THR A 222 15.19 8.99 -18.17
N ILE A 223 15.45 7.75 -18.59
CA ILE A 223 16.55 7.42 -19.51
C ILE A 223 16.30 7.98 -20.90
N MET A 224 15.05 7.96 -21.38
CA MET A 224 14.66 8.53 -22.67
C MET A 224 14.76 10.06 -22.69
N GLY A 225 14.78 10.72 -21.54
CA GLY A 225 15.06 12.16 -21.38
C GLY A 225 13.99 13.06 -21.98
N PHE A 226 12.73 12.68 -21.94
CA PHE A 226 11.61 13.51 -22.40
C PHE A 226 10.47 13.52 -21.38
N ASP A 227 9.62 14.51 -21.49
CA ASP A 227 8.39 14.64 -20.73
C ASP A 227 7.24 15.01 -21.66
N TYR A 228 5.99 14.75 -21.27
CA TYR A 228 4.81 15.07 -22.06
C TYR A 228 3.68 15.65 -21.19
N GLY A 229 2.70 16.26 -21.85
CA GLY A 229 1.57 16.87 -21.18
C GLY A 229 1.97 18.05 -20.28
N PRO A 230 1.27 18.27 -19.15
CA PRO A 230 1.58 19.36 -18.22
C PRO A 230 2.98 19.26 -17.59
N MET A 231 3.52 18.05 -17.40
CA MET A 231 4.87 17.86 -16.85
C MET A 231 5.95 18.47 -17.75
N ALA A 232 5.82 18.33 -19.07
CA ALA A 232 6.76 18.95 -20.00
C ALA A 232 6.80 20.48 -19.85
N LYS A 233 5.64 21.12 -19.60
CA LYS A 233 5.57 22.57 -19.35
C LYS A 233 6.25 22.95 -18.03
N ALA A 234 6.06 22.16 -16.97
CA ALA A 234 6.72 22.38 -15.68
C ALA A 234 8.24 22.25 -15.81
N GLU A 235 8.73 21.26 -16.55
CA GLU A 235 10.16 21.05 -16.81
C GLU A 235 10.79 22.17 -17.65
N LEU A 236 10.05 22.73 -18.63
CA LEU A 236 10.51 23.90 -19.41
C LEU A 236 10.65 25.15 -18.54
N LYS A 237 9.68 25.42 -17.66
CA LYS A 237 9.76 26.52 -16.68
C LYS A 237 10.95 26.33 -15.72
N ALA A 238 11.20 25.10 -15.28
CA ALA A 238 12.32 24.79 -14.40
C ALA A 238 13.68 25.08 -15.05
N LEU A 239 13.83 24.88 -16.36
CA LEU A 239 15.03 25.28 -17.10
C LEU A 239 15.28 26.79 -17.07
N GLN A 240 14.22 27.60 -17.01
CA GLN A 240 14.26 29.06 -16.91
C GLN A 240 14.49 29.55 -15.47
N GLY A 241 14.51 28.63 -14.49
CA GLY A 241 14.70 28.92 -13.07
C GLY A 241 13.44 28.94 -12.23
N GLU A 242 12.27 28.71 -12.83
CA GLU A 242 10.98 28.61 -12.13
C GLU A 242 10.72 27.13 -11.73
N LEU A 243 11.27 26.72 -10.60
CA LEU A 243 11.21 25.31 -10.15
C LEU A 243 9.84 24.89 -9.63
N GLY A 244 8.92 25.83 -9.37
CA GLY A 244 7.61 25.54 -8.76
C GLY A 244 7.68 25.35 -7.24
N SER A 245 8.69 25.92 -6.57
CA SER A 245 8.81 25.90 -5.10
C SER A 245 7.80 26.85 -4.47
N LEU A 246 7.23 26.43 -3.30
CA LEU A 246 6.34 27.26 -2.48
C LEU A 246 7.09 28.24 -1.55
N GLY A 247 8.42 28.23 -1.55
CA GLY A 247 9.25 28.97 -0.59
C GLY A 247 9.35 28.24 0.76
N ASN A 248 10.09 28.80 1.71
CA ASN A 248 10.29 28.25 3.06
C ASN A 248 10.95 26.84 3.12
N ASP A 249 12.09 26.68 2.46
CA ASP A 249 12.92 25.50 2.61
C ASP A 249 13.72 25.60 3.94
N GLU A 250 13.13 25.18 5.06
CA GLU A 250 13.84 25.03 6.34
C GLU A 250 14.63 23.72 6.32
N GLU A 251 15.95 23.81 6.24
CA GLU A 251 16.83 22.66 6.46
C GLU A 251 17.08 22.46 7.95
N ILE A 252 16.62 21.34 8.50
CA ILE A 252 16.98 20.93 9.87
C ILE A 252 18.40 20.32 9.82
N GLU A 253 19.40 21.10 10.17
CA GLU A 253 20.77 20.63 10.21
C GLU A 253 21.07 19.91 11.54
N VAL A 254 21.32 18.60 11.47
CA VAL A 254 21.80 17.80 12.60
C VAL A 254 23.32 17.66 12.53
N LYS A 255 24.03 18.24 13.51
CA LYS A 255 25.51 18.16 13.58
C LYS A 255 25.96 16.70 13.77
N GLY A 256 26.88 16.26 12.92
CA GLY A 256 27.46 14.92 13.01
C GLY A 256 26.66 13.81 12.35
N ALA A 257 25.51 14.12 11.74
CA ALA A 257 24.73 13.17 10.98
C ALA A 257 25.49 12.63 9.77
N SER A 258 25.35 11.35 9.51
CA SER A 258 26.00 10.60 8.43
C SER A 258 24.97 9.81 7.64
N LEU A 259 25.25 9.51 6.38
CA LEU A 259 24.51 8.57 5.54
C LEU A 259 24.20 7.24 6.26
N TRP A 260 25.14 6.76 7.08
CA TRP A 260 25.02 5.51 7.82
C TRP A 260 23.95 5.55 8.90
N ASP A 261 23.59 6.74 9.39
CA ASP A 261 22.54 6.93 10.40
C ASP A 261 21.11 6.72 9.81
N MET A 262 21.00 6.60 8.48
CA MET A 262 19.82 6.13 7.76
C MET A 262 19.97 4.67 7.31
N LEU A 263 21.05 4.33 6.64
CA LEU A 263 21.20 3.02 6.01
C LEU A 263 21.30 1.87 7.03
N ILE A 264 22.03 2.06 8.14
CA ILE A 264 22.20 0.99 9.15
C ILE A 264 20.87 0.63 9.80
N PRO A 265 20.05 1.56 10.34
CA PRO A 265 18.73 1.22 10.86
C PRO A 265 17.84 0.48 9.86
N ILE A 266 17.83 0.88 8.59
CA ILE A 266 17.04 0.22 7.55
C ILE A 266 17.52 -1.22 7.29
N VAL A 267 18.83 -1.39 7.10
CA VAL A 267 19.42 -2.73 6.87
C VAL A 267 19.21 -3.64 8.08
N VAL A 268 19.36 -3.11 9.29
CA VAL A 268 19.11 -3.86 10.53
C VAL A 268 17.63 -4.26 10.63
N LEU A 269 16.71 -3.37 10.28
CA LEU A 269 15.27 -3.70 10.28
C LEU A 269 14.97 -4.84 9.31
N ILE A 270 15.43 -4.73 8.07
CA ILE A 270 15.22 -5.78 7.05
C ILE A 270 15.80 -7.11 7.52
N ALA A 271 17.06 -7.11 7.96
CA ALA A 271 17.73 -8.33 8.41
C ALA A 271 17.01 -8.98 9.60
N CYS A 272 16.63 -8.19 10.61
CA CYS A 272 15.93 -8.70 11.78
C CYS A 272 14.52 -9.24 11.43
N CYS A 273 13.78 -8.56 10.54
CA CYS A 273 12.47 -9.03 10.10
C CYS A 273 12.59 -10.32 9.27
N VAL A 274 13.54 -10.40 8.34
CA VAL A 274 13.79 -11.63 7.57
C VAL A 274 14.19 -12.79 8.49
N ILE A 275 15.10 -12.55 9.44
CA ILE A 275 15.47 -13.56 10.44
C ILE A 275 14.25 -13.97 11.28
N GLY A 276 13.40 -13.02 11.68
CA GLY A 276 12.17 -13.30 12.41
C GLY A 276 11.19 -14.19 11.61
N LEU A 277 10.98 -13.86 10.32
CA LEU A 277 10.15 -14.67 9.42
C LEU A 277 10.71 -16.09 9.27
N MET A 278 12.03 -16.22 9.12
CA MET A 278 12.70 -17.51 9.01
C MET A 278 12.63 -18.33 10.32
N TYR A 279 12.75 -17.66 11.47
CA TYR A 279 12.68 -18.29 12.78
C TYR A 279 11.27 -18.83 13.05
N VAL A 280 10.26 -18.00 12.86
CA VAL A 280 8.85 -18.39 13.08
C VAL A 280 8.43 -19.50 12.11
N GLY A 281 8.90 -19.48 10.86
CA GLY A 281 8.60 -20.47 9.84
C GLY A 281 9.38 -21.80 9.95
N GLY A 282 10.33 -21.92 10.91
CA GLY A 282 10.99 -23.19 11.22
C GLY A 282 12.33 -23.45 10.53
N TYR A 283 12.91 -22.46 9.83
CA TYR A 283 14.20 -22.62 9.14
C TYR A 283 15.32 -23.13 10.06
N PHE A 284 15.36 -22.65 11.30
CA PHE A 284 16.40 -22.99 12.28
C PHE A 284 16.12 -24.28 13.07
N GLY A 285 15.10 -25.03 12.72
CA GLY A 285 14.79 -26.34 13.30
C GLY A 285 13.30 -26.53 13.58
N VAL A 286 12.75 -25.83 14.57
CA VAL A 286 11.35 -25.97 14.98
C VAL A 286 10.60 -24.69 14.65
N ASP A 287 9.44 -24.80 14.01
CA ASP A 287 8.56 -23.67 13.73
C ASP A 287 7.75 -23.25 14.98
N ALA A 288 6.98 -22.16 14.86
CA ALA A 288 6.16 -21.63 15.95
C ALA A 288 5.07 -22.61 16.43
N TRP A 289 4.74 -23.64 15.66
CA TRP A 289 3.71 -24.65 15.95
C TRP A 289 4.30 -26.02 16.34
N GLY A 290 5.63 -26.12 16.43
CA GLY A 290 6.34 -27.35 16.83
C GLY A 290 6.69 -28.30 15.69
N GLY A 291 6.47 -27.88 14.43
CA GLY A 291 6.87 -28.63 13.22
C GLY A 291 8.36 -28.50 12.90
N THR A 292 8.92 -29.47 12.18
CA THR A 292 10.33 -29.49 11.76
C THR A 292 10.52 -29.61 10.24
N ASP A 293 9.44 -29.56 9.48
CA ASP A 293 9.41 -29.90 8.05
C ASP A 293 10.22 -28.92 7.17
N PHE A 294 10.43 -27.71 7.65
CA PHE A 294 11.10 -26.63 6.93
C PHE A 294 12.51 -26.29 7.42
N ALA A 295 13.09 -27.16 8.27
CA ALA A 295 14.45 -26.97 8.77
C ALA A 295 15.47 -26.94 7.60
N GLY A 296 16.17 -25.80 7.44
CA GLY A 296 17.13 -25.58 6.36
C GLY A 296 16.50 -25.26 4.98
N ASP A 297 15.18 -25.29 4.84
CA ASP A 297 14.47 -24.85 3.63
C ASP A 297 14.04 -23.38 3.75
N PHE A 298 14.78 -22.48 3.07
CA PHE A 298 14.51 -21.05 3.10
C PHE A 298 13.12 -20.71 2.54
N ILE A 299 12.75 -21.29 1.40
CA ILE A 299 11.49 -20.96 0.71
C ILE A 299 10.31 -21.54 1.48
N GLY A 300 10.42 -22.78 1.92
CA GLY A 300 9.39 -23.45 2.70
C GLY A 300 9.15 -22.75 4.04
N ALA A 301 10.21 -22.42 4.79
CA ALA A 301 10.10 -21.69 6.06
C ALA A 301 9.52 -20.30 5.87
N PHE A 302 9.90 -19.57 4.80
CA PHE A 302 9.33 -18.26 4.51
C PHE A 302 7.82 -18.34 4.18
N GLY A 303 7.41 -19.39 3.48
CA GLY A 303 5.98 -19.65 3.21
C GLY A 303 5.18 -20.10 4.45
N ASN A 304 5.82 -20.80 5.38
CA ASN A 304 5.20 -21.32 6.62
C ASN A 304 5.20 -20.31 7.78
N THR A 305 5.61 -19.07 7.55
CA THR A 305 5.72 -18.07 8.63
C THR A 305 4.39 -17.40 8.95
N ASP A 306 4.26 -16.93 10.19
CA ASP A 306 3.21 -16.02 10.62
C ASP A 306 3.76 -14.60 10.79
N ALA A 307 3.31 -13.70 9.91
CA ALA A 307 3.71 -12.29 9.92
C ALA A 307 3.29 -11.55 11.20
N PHE A 308 2.20 -11.97 11.85
CA PHE A 308 1.70 -11.36 13.09
C PHE A 308 2.62 -11.59 14.28
N ILE A 309 3.44 -12.62 14.23
CA ILE A 309 4.46 -12.94 15.24
C ILE A 309 5.84 -12.47 14.77
N ALA A 310 6.19 -12.81 13.53
CA ALA A 310 7.54 -12.65 13.01
C ALA A 310 7.95 -11.17 12.81
N LEU A 311 7.06 -10.34 12.25
CA LEU A 311 7.37 -8.93 11.98
C LEU A 311 7.51 -8.09 13.26
N PRO A 312 6.60 -8.16 14.27
CA PRO A 312 6.81 -7.51 15.54
C PRO A 312 8.11 -7.93 16.23
N TRP A 313 8.44 -9.22 16.16
CA TRP A 313 9.66 -9.79 16.75
C TRP A 313 10.92 -9.18 16.14
N GLY A 314 11.03 -9.28 14.82
CA GLY A 314 12.16 -8.73 14.09
C GLY A 314 12.31 -7.22 14.25
N SER A 315 11.21 -6.48 14.12
CA SER A 315 11.22 -5.01 14.22
C SER A 315 11.53 -4.51 15.63
N LEU A 316 11.07 -5.21 16.68
CA LEU A 316 11.41 -4.85 18.07
C LEU A 316 12.91 -4.97 18.34
N ILE A 317 13.54 -6.05 17.88
CA ILE A 317 15.01 -6.19 17.97
C ILE A 317 15.69 -5.06 17.19
N ALA A 318 15.21 -4.79 15.97
CA ALA A 318 15.78 -3.77 15.10
C ALA A 318 15.71 -2.36 15.70
N VAL A 319 14.57 -1.98 16.31
CA VAL A 319 14.45 -0.64 16.94
C VAL A 319 15.39 -0.50 18.12
N VAL A 320 15.54 -1.54 18.97
CA VAL A 320 16.47 -1.53 20.09
C VAL A 320 17.91 -1.37 19.61
N LEU A 321 18.32 -2.17 18.61
CA LEU A 321 19.66 -2.07 18.03
C LEU A 321 19.92 -0.69 17.39
N SER A 322 18.92 -0.14 16.70
CA SER A 322 19.00 1.19 16.07
C SER A 322 19.11 2.31 17.10
N VAL A 323 18.35 2.25 18.20
CA VAL A 323 18.48 3.22 19.31
C VAL A 323 19.87 3.16 19.92
N ILE A 324 20.38 1.95 20.22
CA ILE A 324 21.73 1.76 20.76
C ILE A 324 22.78 2.34 19.79
N TYR A 325 22.67 2.00 18.50
CA TYR A 325 23.59 2.52 17.47
C TYR A 325 23.59 4.05 17.43
N LEU A 326 22.42 4.69 17.32
CA LEU A 326 22.29 6.14 17.18
C LEU A 326 22.76 6.90 18.44
N ILE A 327 22.54 6.34 19.64
CA ILE A 327 23.04 6.90 20.91
C ILE A 327 24.56 6.73 20.99
N CYS A 328 25.13 5.58 20.64
CA CYS A 328 26.57 5.35 20.59
C CYS A 328 27.26 6.31 19.60
N ARG A 329 26.61 6.60 18.48
CA ARG A 329 27.03 7.62 17.50
C ARG A 329 26.90 9.05 18.03
N ARG A 330 26.20 9.27 19.14
CA ARG A 330 25.92 10.58 19.75
C ARG A 330 25.17 11.55 18.83
N VAL A 331 24.38 11.02 17.88
CA VAL A 331 23.53 11.83 16.99
C VAL A 331 22.16 12.11 17.58
N ILE A 332 21.69 11.25 18.49
CA ILE A 332 20.48 11.48 19.28
C ILE A 332 20.73 11.17 20.75
N SER A 333 19.93 11.80 21.63
CA SER A 333 19.90 11.48 23.05
C SER A 333 18.88 10.38 23.36
N PHE A 334 19.01 9.73 24.52
CA PHE A 334 17.98 8.77 24.98
C PHE A 334 16.60 9.43 25.09
N LYS A 335 16.54 10.67 25.59
CA LYS A 335 15.27 11.42 25.67
C LYS A 335 14.66 11.61 24.28
N THR A 336 15.43 12.05 23.31
CA THR A 336 14.98 12.20 21.91
C THR A 336 14.48 10.88 21.36
N SER A 337 15.14 9.75 21.67
CA SER A 337 14.68 8.41 21.24
C SER A 337 13.32 8.08 21.83
N MET A 338 13.07 8.43 23.10
CA MET A 338 11.75 8.20 23.72
C MET A 338 10.66 9.12 23.16
N ASP A 339 10.99 10.37 22.81
CA ASP A 339 10.08 11.27 22.12
C ASP A 339 9.67 10.71 20.73
N CYS A 340 10.58 10.01 20.05
CA CYS A 340 10.32 9.34 18.78
C CYS A 340 9.31 8.18 18.93
N VAL A 341 9.23 7.53 20.09
CA VAL A 341 8.23 6.46 20.34
C VAL A 341 6.82 7.01 20.21
N VAL A 342 6.53 8.14 20.86
CA VAL A 342 5.21 8.77 20.80
C VAL A 342 4.89 9.28 19.39
N LYS A 343 5.86 9.94 18.74
CA LYS A 343 5.70 10.46 17.37
C LYS A 343 5.43 9.34 16.38
N GLY A 344 6.16 8.22 16.49
CA GLY A 344 5.97 7.06 15.64
C GLY A 344 4.61 6.41 15.81
N PHE A 345 4.13 6.29 17.06
CA PHE A 345 2.78 5.80 17.33
C PHE A 345 1.71 6.69 16.66
N ILE A 346 1.78 8.00 16.85
CA ILE A 346 0.83 8.95 16.26
C ILE A 346 0.81 8.86 14.73
N ALA A 347 1.98 8.70 14.10
CA ALA A 347 2.08 8.59 12.65
C ALA A 347 1.32 7.37 12.09
N MET A 348 1.22 6.28 12.84
CA MET A 348 0.56 5.04 12.39
C MET A 348 -0.92 4.91 12.79
N VAL A 349 -1.46 5.87 13.55
CA VAL A 349 -2.87 5.85 13.98
C VAL A 349 -3.85 5.72 12.78
N PRO A 350 -3.70 6.47 11.67
CA PRO A 350 -4.63 6.34 10.55
C PRO A 350 -4.63 4.93 9.95
N ALA A 351 -3.46 4.33 9.74
CA ALA A 351 -3.32 2.97 9.21
C ALA A 351 -3.97 1.91 10.14
N ILE A 352 -3.73 2.02 11.45
CA ILE A 352 -4.33 1.12 12.45
C ILE A 352 -5.86 1.25 12.45
N LEU A 353 -6.40 2.47 12.35
CA LEU A 353 -7.85 2.70 12.29
C LEU A 353 -8.46 2.08 11.05
N VAL A 354 -7.89 2.31 9.86
CA VAL A 354 -8.38 1.69 8.60
C VAL A 354 -8.42 0.18 8.72
N LEU A 355 -7.34 -0.45 9.20
CA LEU A 355 -7.28 -1.91 9.40
C LEU A 355 -8.35 -2.39 10.37
N THR A 356 -8.52 -1.71 11.51
CA THR A 356 -9.53 -2.08 12.51
C THR A 356 -10.93 -2.07 11.91
N PHE A 357 -11.31 -1.01 11.20
CA PHE A 357 -12.63 -0.90 10.58
C PHE A 357 -12.82 -1.90 9.42
N ALA A 358 -11.80 -2.10 8.58
CA ALA A 358 -11.85 -3.03 7.46
C ALA A 358 -12.05 -4.49 7.91
N VAL A 359 -11.27 -4.92 8.92
CA VAL A 359 -11.42 -6.28 9.50
C VAL A 359 -12.75 -6.42 10.22
N THR A 360 -13.23 -5.38 10.92
CA THR A 360 -14.55 -5.39 11.54
C THR A 360 -15.66 -5.55 10.50
N LEU A 361 -15.59 -4.84 9.37
CA LEU A 361 -16.55 -5.00 8.26
C LEU A 361 -16.50 -6.41 7.67
N LYS A 362 -15.28 -6.97 7.48
CA LYS A 362 -15.08 -8.35 7.06
C LYS A 362 -15.78 -9.33 8.00
N ASN A 363 -15.61 -9.17 9.32
CA ASN A 363 -16.23 -10.04 10.32
C ASN A 363 -17.77 -9.97 10.22
N MET A 364 -18.34 -8.77 10.11
CA MET A 364 -19.81 -8.61 9.92
C MET A 364 -20.29 -9.27 8.63
N THR A 365 -19.56 -9.11 7.55
CA THR A 365 -19.88 -9.68 6.23
C THR A 365 -19.78 -11.22 6.25
N GLY A 366 -18.78 -11.76 6.92
CA GLY A 366 -18.59 -13.20 7.15
C GLY A 366 -19.74 -13.82 7.95
N LEU A 367 -20.16 -13.17 9.04
CA LEU A 367 -21.32 -13.61 9.85
C LEU A 367 -22.63 -13.64 9.05
N LEU A 368 -22.76 -12.84 8.01
CA LEU A 368 -23.87 -12.88 7.06
C LEU A 368 -23.73 -13.97 5.98
N GLY A 369 -22.58 -14.66 5.91
CA GLY A 369 -22.32 -15.72 4.93
C GLY A 369 -22.15 -15.20 3.49
N ALA A 370 -21.48 -14.06 3.34
CA ALA A 370 -21.19 -13.48 2.02
C ALA A 370 -20.33 -14.41 1.16
N ASP A 371 -19.40 -15.12 1.76
CA ASP A 371 -18.56 -16.13 1.13
C ASP A 371 -19.39 -17.26 0.49
N VAL A 372 -20.37 -17.79 1.21
CA VAL A 372 -21.31 -18.82 0.72
C VAL A 372 -22.12 -18.32 -0.47
N TYR A 373 -22.65 -17.08 -0.36
CA TYR A 373 -23.44 -16.47 -1.43
C TYR A 373 -22.60 -16.23 -2.69
N VAL A 374 -21.41 -15.66 -2.53
CA VAL A 374 -20.47 -15.38 -3.64
C VAL A 374 -20.03 -16.68 -4.31
N ALA A 375 -19.67 -17.72 -3.53
CA ALA A 375 -19.33 -19.04 -4.08
C ALA A 375 -20.49 -19.63 -4.90
N GLY A 376 -21.75 -19.43 -4.46
CA GLY A 376 -22.94 -19.82 -5.22
C GLY A 376 -23.06 -19.10 -6.56
N LEU A 377 -22.85 -17.77 -6.57
CA LEU A 377 -22.86 -16.97 -7.80
C LEU A 377 -21.76 -17.39 -8.78
N MET A 378 -20.56 -17.68 -8.25
CA MET A 378 -19.42 -18.06 -9.07
C MET A 378 -19.62 -19.40 -9.78
N LYS A 379 -20.26 -20.36 -9.14
CA LYS A 379 -20.64 -21.63 -9.79
C LYS A 379 -21.59 -21.45 -11.00
N ALA A 380 -22.36 -20.36 -11.00
CA ALA A 380 -23.27 -20.02 -12.09
C ALA A 380 -22.66 -19.12 -13.17
N ALA A 381 -21.51 -18.51 -12.92
CA ALA A 381 -20.85 -17.59 -13.85
C ALA A 381 -20.19 -18.32 -15.03
N SER A 382 -20.19 -17.68 -16.20
CA SER A 382 -19.47 -18.23 -17.36
C SER A 382 -17.96 -18.16 -17.16
N ALA A 383 -17.23 -19.16 -17.64
CA ALA A 383 -15.76 -19.23 -17.53
C ALA A 383 -15.05 -17.99 -18.12
N ASN A 384 -15.61 -17.39 -19.18
CA ASN A 384 -15.02 -16.19 -19.79
C ASN A 384 -15.23 -14.93 -18.94
N LEU A 385 -16.40 -14.78 -18.31
CA LEU A 385 -16.63 -13.67 -17.37
C LEU A 385 -15.66 -13.77 -16.18
N PHE A 386 -15.43 -14.98 -15.69
CA PHE A 386 -14.52 -15.25 -14.59
C PHE A 386 -13.08 -14.78 -14.88
N LYS A 387 -12.60 -15.04 -16.11
CA LYS A 387 -11.29 -14.59 -16.58
C LYS A 387 -11.16 -13.07 -16.73
N MET A 388 -12.26 -12.36 -16.92
CA MET A 388 -12.30 -10.91 -17.02
C MET A 388 -12.37 -10.20 -15.66
N LEU A 389 -12.74 -10.92 -14.58
CA LEU A 389 -12.93 -10.32 -13.26
C LEU A 389 -11.72 -9.55 -12.73
N PRO A 390 -10.46 -10.01 -12.86
CA PRO A 390 -9.32 -9.21 -12.40
C PRO A 390 -9.25 -7.82 -13.01
N ALA A 391 -9.53 -7.68 -14.31
CA ALA A 391 -9.56 -6.37 -14.95
C ALA A 391 -10.71 -5.48 -14.44
N ILE A 392 -11.87 -6.07 -14.16
CA ILE A 392 -13.01 -5.37 -13.55
C ILE A 392 -12.67 -4.94 -12.12
N ILE A 393 -12.09 -5.82 -11.31
CA ILE A 393 -11.64 -5.52 -9.95
C ILE A 393 -10.65 -4.35 -9.95
N PHE A 394 -9.69 -4.35 -10.88
CA PHE A 394 -8.74 -3.25 -11.05
C PHE A 394 -9.45 -1.91 -11.27
N LEU A 395 -10.42 -1.84 -12.18
CA LEU A 395 -11.18 -0.62 -12.44
C LEU A 395 -12.02 -0.15 -11.25
N VAL A 396 -12.67 -1.10 -10.55
CA VAL A 396 -13.46 -0.79 -9.35
C VAL A 396 -12.54 -0.25 -8.24
N ALA A 397 -11.39 -0.87 -8.04
CA ALA A 397 -10.40 -0.41 -7.08
C ALA A 397 -9.85 0.98 -7.44
N CYS A 398 -9.55 1.24 -8.74
CA CYS A 398 -9.15 2.57 -9.20
C CYS A 398 -10.22 3.63 -8.91
N ALA A 399 -11.47 3.35 -9.22
CA ALA A 399 -12.56 4.29 -8.99
C ALA A 399 -12.78 4.58 -7.50
N LEU A 400 -12.72 3.55 -6.66
CA LEU A 400 -12.88 3.69 -5.22
C LEU A 400 -11.73 4.47 -4.60
N ALA A 401 -10.49 4.12 -4.90
CA ALA A 401 -9.31 4.82 -4.39
C ALA A 401 -9.25 6.28 -4.88
N PHE A 402 -9.58 6.54 -6.14
CA PHE A 402 -9.70 7.91 -6.65
C PHE A 402 -10.69 8.75 -5.86
N ALA A 403 -11.85 8.19 -5.52
CA ALA A 403 -12.91 8.90 -4.82
C ALA A 403 -12.63 9.10 -3.33
N THR A 404 -11.98 8.12 -2.68
CA THR A 404 -11.68 8.15 -1.24
C THR A 404 -10.35 8.81 -0.91
N GLY A 405 -9.42 8.84 -1.87
CA GLY A 405 -8.06 9.34 -1.67
C GLY A 405 -7.21 8.47 -0.75
N THR A 406 -7.51 7.17 -0.68
CA THR A 406 -6.72 6.24 0.13
C THR A 406 -6.67 4.84 -0.47
N SER A 407 -5.46 4.35 -0.69
CA SER A 407 -5.22 2.97 -1.10
C SER A 407 -5.59 1.98 0.01
N TRP A 408 -5.27 2.30 1.27
CA TRP A 408 -5.50 1.45 2.44
C TRP A 408 -6.99 1.20 2.69
N GLY A 409 -7.81 2.25 2.63
CA GLY A 409 -9.26 2.13 2.73
C GLY A 409 -9.84 1.28 1.60
N THR A 410 -9.30 1.42 0.39
CA THR A 410 -9.76 0.70 -0.79
C THR A 410 -9.49 -0.79 -0.70
N PHE A 411 -8.25 -1.22 -0.46
CA PHE A 411 -7.98 -2.65 -0.35
C PHE A 411 -8.59 -3.27 0.89
N GLY A 412 -8.70 -2.51 1.99
CA GLY A 412 -9.37 -2.95 3.21
C GLY A 412 -10.85 -3.32 2.98
N ILE A 413 -11.54 -2.58 2.11
CA ILE A 413 -12.93 -2.89 1.71
C ILE A 413 -12.97 -4.03 0.69
N LEU A 414 -12.09 -4.01 -0.31
CA LEU A 414 -12.22 -4.88 -1.48
C LEU A 414 -11.62 -6.27 -1.30
N ILE A 415 -10.52 -6.44 -0.56
CA ILE A 415 -9.90 -7.76 -0.37
C ILE A 415 -10.90 -8.77 0.22
N PRO A 416 -11.65 -8.45 1.30
CA PRO A 416 -12.66 -9.37 1.84
C PRO A 416 -13.74 -9.79 0.84
N ILE A 417 -14.02 -8.94 -0.15
CA ILE A 417 -14.99 -9.23 -1.22
C ILE A 417 -14.35 -10.09 -2.31
N VAL A 418 -13.08 -9.82 -2.65
CA VAL A 418 -12.36 -10.50 -3.75
C VAL A 418 -11.92 -11.91 -3.36
N LEU A 419 -11.53 -12.12 -2.09
CA LEU A 419 -11.05 -13.42 -1.61
C LEU A 419 -12.03 -14.58 -1.89
N PRO A 420 -13.32 -14.49 -1.53
CA PRO A 420 -14.27 -15.59 -1.75
C PRO A 420 -14.69 -15.76 -3.21
N ILE A 421 -14.32 -14.84 -4.12
CA ILE A 421 -14.67 -14.93 -5.54
C ILE A 421 -13.92 -16.06 -6.24
N PHE A 422 -12.66 -16.28 -5.89
CA PHE A 422 -11.78 -17.21 -6.59
C PHE A 422 -11.49 -18.43 -5.72
N GLU A 423 -11.29 -19.57 -6.39
CA GLU A 423 -10.84 -20.78 -5.68
C GLU A 423 -9.43 -20.59 -5.11
N VAL A 424 -9.24 -21.06 -3.90
CA VAL A 424 -7.95 -21.03 -3.22
C VAL A 424 -6.92 -21.87 -3.98
N GLY A 425 -5.70 -21.33 -4.12
CA GLY A 425 -4.64 -21.95 -4.92
C GLY A 425 -4.79 -21.74 -6.43
N SER A 426 -5.87 -21.12 -6.90
CA SER A 426 -6.05 -20.74 -8.29
C SER A 426 -5.14 -19.55 -8.65
N PRO A 427 -4.46 -19.54 -9.82
CA PRO A 427 -3.74 -18.36 -10.31
C PRO A 427 -4.62 -17.11 -10.40
N LEU A 428 -5.92 -17.27 -10.67
CA LEU A 428 -6.87 -16.17 -10.76
C LEU A 428 -7.08 -15.46 -9.42
N LEU A 429 -6.96 -16.18 -8.28
CA LEU A 429 -6.99 -15.55 -6.96
C LEU A 429 -5.84 -14.55 -6.81
N MET A 430 -4.62 -14.97 -7.14
CA MET A 430 -3.43 -14.09 -7.05
C MET A 430 -3.55 -12.89 -7.99
N ILE A 431 -4.07 -13.11 -9.20
CA ILE A 431 -4.31 -12.04 -10.17
C ILE A 431 -5.40 -11.09 -9.68
N GLY A 432 -6.48 -11.61 -9.08
CA GLY A 432 -7.59 -10.82 -8.54
C GLY A 432 -7.16 -9.95 -7.34
N ILE A 433 -6.45 -10.53 -6.39
CA ILE A 433 -5.87 -9.79 -5.25
C ILE A 433 -4.90 -8.73 -5.75
N SER A 434 -4.02 -9.10 -6.67
CA SER A 434 -3.07 -8.15 -7.25
C SER A 434 -3.78 -7.02 -8.01
N ALA A 435 -4.87 -7.31 -8.72
CA ALA A 435 -5.68 -6.31 -9.41
C ALA A 435 -6.34 -5.33 -8.43
N CYS A 436 -6.84 -5.84 -7.29
CA CYS A 436 -7.37 -5.02 -6.21
C CYS A 436 -6.30 -4.04 -5.67
N LEU A 437 -5.15 -4.58 -5.31
CA LEU A 437 -4.03 -3.81 -4.75
C LEU A 437 -3.47 -2.80 -5.76
N ALA A 438 -3.24 -3.23 -7.00
CA ALA A 438 -2.76 -2.38 -8.09
C ALA A 438 -3.74 -1.25 -8.42
N GLY A 439 -5.04 -1.55 -8.43
CA GLY A 439 -6.10 -0.57 -8.66
C GLY A 439 -6.20 0.44 -7.51
N ALA A 440 -6.03 -0.01 -6.27
CA ALA A 440 -6.00 0.87 -5.11
C ALA A 440 -4.87 1.92 -5.21
N VAL A 441 -3.66 1.49 -5.54
CA VAL A 441 -2.52 2.41 -5.75
C VAL A 441 -2.74 3.32 -6.96
N CYS A 442 -3.25 2.78 -8.07
CA CYS A 442 -3.51 3.56 -9.28
C CYS A 442 -4.53 4.67 -9.05
N GLY A 443 -5.65 4.36 -8.40
CA GLY A 443 -6.70 5.34 -8.11
C GLY A 443 -6.22 6.42 -7.15
N ASP A 444 -5.44 6.04 -6.15
CA ASP A 444 -4.80 6.93 -5.20
C ASP A 444 -3.87 7.93 -5.91
N HIS A 445 -2.94 7.46 -6.74
CA HIS A 445 -2.07 8.30 -7.56
C HIS A 445 -2.81 9.27 -8.50
N CYS A 446 -4.04 8.98 -8.87
CA CYS A 446 -4.86 9.86 -9.70
C CYS A 446 -5.67 10.88 -8.87
N SER A 447 -5.81 10.66 -7.56
CA SER A 447 -6.74 11.41 -6.71
C SER A 447 -6.15 12.73 -6.19
N PRO A 448 -6.89 13.85 -6.34
CA PRO A 448 -6.46 15.13 -5.77
C PRO A 448 -6.64 15.21 -4.24
N ILE A 449 -7.28 14.23 -3.63
CA ILE A 449 -7.47 14.14 -2.17
C ILE A 449 -6.66 12.99 -1.56
N SER A 450 -5.75 12.38 -2.33
CA SER A 450 -4.87 11.31 -1.88
C SER A 450 -3.94 11.78 -0.77
N ASP A 451 -3.84 10.99 0.28
CA ASP A 451 -2.93 11.23 1.39
C ASP A 451 -1.45 11.12 0.96
N THR A 452 -1.09 10.10 0.15
CA THR A 452 0.29 9.96 -0.36
C THR A 452 0.65 11.06 -1.36
N THR A 453 -0.26 11.45 -2.26
CA THR A 453 -0.06 12.54 -3.23
C THR A 453 0.09 13.90 -2.53
N ILE A 454 -0.69 14.14 -1.45
CA ILE A 454 -0.53 15.33 -0.59
C ILE A 454 0.86 15.32 0.07
N MET A 455 1.27 14.18 0.63
CA MET A 455 2.56 14.05 1.29
C MET A 455 3.75 14.13 0.31
N ALA A 456 3.63 13.59 -0.90
CA ALA A 456 4.65 13.71 -1.95
C ALA A 456 4.82 15.18 -2.38
N SER A 457 3.71 15.91 -2.56
CA SER A 457 3.76 17.34 -2.88
C SER A 457 4.38 18.17 -1.74
N ALA A 458 4.02 17.87 -0.49
CA ALA A 458 4.61 18.51 0.70
C ALA A 458 6.11 18.18 0.83
N GLY A 459 6.48 16.91 0.65
CA GLY A 459 7.87 16.45 0.63
C GLY A 459 8.70 17.15 -0.43
N ALA A 460 8.18 17.32 -1.64
CA ALA A 460 8.82 18.06 -2.73
C ALA A 460 8.75 19.59 -2.56
N ASN A 461 7.96 20.11 -1.62
CA ASN A 461 7.62 21.53 -1.49
C ASN A 461 7.08 22.13 -2.80
N CYS A 462 6.10 21.47 -3.38
CA CYS A 462 5.45 21.75 -4.65
C CYS A 462 3.97 22.06 -4.43
N ASN A 463 3.37 22.85 -5.33
CA ASN A 463 1.92 23.05 -5.29
C ASN A 463 1.21 21.73 -5.53
N HIS A 464 0.31 21.35 -4.60
CA HIS A 464 -0.36 20.06 -4.64
C HIS A 464 -1.20 19.86 -5.93
N ILE A 465 -1.95 20.88 -6.34
CA ILE A 465 -2.78 20.81 -7.56
C ILE A 465 -1.90 20.70 -8.81
N GLU A 466 -0.76 21.40 -8.86
CA GLU A 466 0.21 21.28 -9.95
C GLU A 466 0.79 19.86 -10.00
N HIS A 467 1.13 19.28 -8.84
CA HIS A 467 1.58 17.89 -8.76
C HIS A 467 0.55 16.93 -9.34
N VAL A 468 -0.72 16.99 -8.87
CA VAL A 468 -1.80 16.13 -9.40
C VAL A 468 -1.96 16.31 -10.92
N GLN A 469 -2.04 17.54 -11.41
CA GLN A 469 -2.22 17.81 -12.84
C GLN A 469 -1.07 17.31 -13.71
N THR A 470 0.16 17.37 -13.21
CA THR A 470 1.35 16.93 -13.95
C THR A 470 1.52 15.41 -13.92
N GLN A 471 1.14 14.75 -12.82
CA GLN A 471 1.23 13.31 -12.63
C GLN A 471 0.14 12.54 -13.39
N LEU A 472 -1.07 13.09 -13.45
CA LEU A 472 -2.26 12.40 -13.95
C LEU A 472 -2.09 11.76 -15.34
N PRO A 473 -1.50 12.42 -16.37
CA PRO A 473 -1.26 11.78 -17.66
C PRO A 473 -0.33 10.57 -17.59
N TYR A 474 0.64 10.59 -16.68
CA TYR A 474 1.57 9.49 -16.46
C TYR A 474 0.88 8.30 -15.82
N ALA A 475 0.16 8.56 -14.73
CA ALA A 475 -0.61 7.54 -14.02
C ALA A 475 -1.67 6.89 -14.93
N ILE A 476 -2.42 7.67 -15.72
CA ILE A 476 -3.40 7.15 -16.68
C ILE A 476 -2.73 6.30 -17.76
N THR A 477 -1.56 6.70 -18.27
CA THR A 477 -0.84 5.90 -19.27
C THR A 477 -0.50 4.50 -18.72
N VAL A 478 0.05 4.43 -17.51
CA VAL A 478 0.36 3.15 -16.86
C VAL A 478 -0.91 2.38 -16.49
N ALA A 479 -1.96 3.07 -16.06
CA ALA A 479 -3.26 2.47 -15.74
C ALA A 479 -3.88 1.73 -16.93
N LEU A 480 -3.89 2.37 -18.10
CA LEU A 480 -4.42 1.77 -19.34
C LEU A 480 -3.61 0.53 -19.76
N ILE A 481 -2.29 0.60 -19.67
CA ILE A 481 -1.42 -0.55 -19.96
C ILE A 481 -1.68 -1.68 -18.96
N SER A 482 -1.79 -1.35 -17.67
CA SER A 482 -2.07 -2.32 -16.60
C SER A 482 -3.44 -2.98 -16.76
N PHE A 483 -4.46 -2.21 -17.13
CA PHE A 483 -5.80 -2.72 -17.41
C PHE A 483 -5.79 -3.76 -18.54
N VAL A 484 -5.15 -3.44 -19.67
CA VAL A 484 -4.98 -4.38 -20.77
C VAL A 484 -4.21 -5.63 -20.32
N ASN A 485 -3.19 -5.42 -19.49
CA ASN A 485 -2.37 -6.52 -18.99
C ASN A 485 -3.14 -7.42 -18.00
N PHE A 486 -4.08 -6.88 -17.19
CA PHE A 486 -4.98 -7.69 -16.36
C PHE A 486 -5.97 -8.51 -17.20
N ILE A 487 -6.44 -7.97 -18.33
CA ILE A 487 -7.24 -8.76 -19.27
C ILE A 487 -6.41 -9.94 -19.79
N ILE A 488 -5.19 -9.69 -20.28
CA ILE A 488 -4.29 -10.74 -20.76
C ILE A 488 -4.02 -11.76 -19.66
N ALA A 489 -3.72 -11.33 -18.44
CA ALA A 489 -3.40 -12.20 -17.33
C ALA A 489 -4.56 -13.12 -16.92
N GLY A 490 -5.80 -12.66 -17.04
CA GLY A 490 -6.96 -13.51 -16.80
C GLY A 490 -7.04 -14.73 -17.75
N PHE A 491 -6.50 -14.61 -18.96
CA PHE A 491 -6.47 -15.73 -19.93
C PHE A 491 -5.16 -16.51 -19.89
N VAL A 492 -4.01 -15.84 -19.78
CA VAL A 492 -2.67 -16.45 -19.86
C VAL A 492 -2.25 -17.07 -18.54
N GLN A 493 -2.62 -16.47 -17.41
CA GLN A 493 -2.36 -16.94 -16.05
C GLN A 493 -0.87 -17.26 -15.75
N ASN A 494 0.04 -16.59 -16.44
CA ASN A 494 1.48 -16.71 -16.25
C ASN A 494 2.10 -15.34 -15.99
N ALA A 495 2.60 -15.16 -14.79
CA ALA A 495 3.10 -13.87 -14.32
C ALA A 495 4.26 -13.33 -15.18
N VAL A 496 5.23 -14.20 -15.52
CA VAL A 496 6.42 -13.81 -16.28
C VAL A 496 6.04 -13.35 -17.68
N VAL A 497 5.20 -14.13 -18.37
CA VAL A 497 4.74 -13.78 -19.73
C VAL A 497 3.95 -12.47 -19.71
N CYS A 498 3.01 -12.31 -18.79
CA CYS A 498 2.21 -11.10 -18.67
C CYS A 498 3.07 -9.89 -18.34
N LEU A 499 4.02 -10.01 -17.41
CA LEU A 499 4.92 -8.92 -17.05
C LEU A 499 5.80 -8.50 -18.24
N LEU A 500 6.36 -9.45 -19.00
CA LEU A 500 7.14 -9.15 -20.19
C LEU A 500 6.30 -8.41 -21.24
N ILE A 501 5.06 -8.84 -21.48
CA ILE A 501 4.13 -8.14 -22.38
C ILE A 501 3.88 -6.71 -21.87
N GLY A 502 3.62 -6.52 -20.58
CA GLY A 502 3.42 -5.22 -19.97
C GLY A 502 4.63 -4.30 -20.12
N ILE A 503 5.83 -4.81 -19.89
CA ILE A 503 7.09 -4.05 -20.09
C ILE A 503 7.23 -3.61 -21.55
N VAL A 504 7.03 -4.52 -22.49
CA VAL A 504 7.12 -4.20 -23.93
C VAL A 504 6.07 -3.15 -24.32
N MET A 505 4.83 -3.28 -23.85
CA MET A 505 3.78 -2.28 -24.09
C MET A 505 4.17 -0.92 -23.51
N THR A 506 4.70 -0.88 -22.28
CA THR A 506 5.11 0.36 -21.63
C THR A 506 6.21 1.07 -22.41
N VAL A 507 7.26 0.36 -22.80
CA VAL A 507 8.36 0.93 -23.58
C VAL A 507 7.90 1.37 -24.98
N ALA A 508 7.04 0.58 -25.64
CA ALA A 508 6.50 0.91 -26.95
C ALA A 508 5.63 2.19 -26.90
N VAL A 509 4.75 2.30 -25.90
CA VAL A 509 3.92 3.50 -25.70
C VAL A 509 4.80 4.72 -25.44
N LEU A 510 5.82 4.63 -24.58
CA LEU A 510 6.76 5.72 -24.34
C LEU A 510 7.53 6.11 -25.61
N PHE A 511 7.93 5.14 -26.41
CA PHE A 511 8.61 5.42 -27.69
C PHE A 511 7.70 6.18 -28.67
N VAL A 512 6.43 5.77 -28.79
CA VAL A 512 5.43 6.48 -29.60
C VAL A 512 5.19 7.90 -29.08
N LEU A 513 5.03 8.06 -27.77
CA LEU A 513 4.86 9.38 -27.14
C LEU A 513 6.07 10.29 -27.40
N ARG A 514 7.29 9.77 -27.28
CA ARG A 514 8.51 10.49 -27.61
C ARG A 514 8.53 10.97 -29.06
N MET A 515 8.14 10.11 -30.01
CA MET A 515 8.13 10.46 -31.44
C MET A 515 7.05 11.49 -31.79
N THR A 516 5.92 11.49 -31.10
CA THR A 516 4.77 12.34 -31.40
C THR A 516 4.80 13.67 -30.65
N VAL A 517 5.08 13.62 -29.35
CA VAL A 517 5.03 14.78 -28.44
C VAL A 517 6.41 15.43 -28.28
N GLY A 518 7.49 14.64 -28.23
CA GLY A 518 8.86 15.16 -28.08
C GLY A 518 9.30 16.06 -29.24
N LYS A 519 8.80 15.84 -30.46
CA LYS A 519 9.04 16.74 -31.60
C LYS A 519 8.37 18.11 -31.44
N LYS A 520 7.23 18.15 -30.74
CA LYS A 520 6.51 19.44 -30.50
C LYS A 520 7.19 20.29 -29.42
N ASN A 521 7.90 19.70 -28.50
CA ASN A 521 8.62 20.44 -27.45
C ASN A 521 9.96 21.02 -27.93
N THR A 522 10.52 20.49 -29.03
CA THR A 522 11.70 21.04 -29.72
C THR A 522 11.34 22.10 -30.76
N GLU A 523 10.08 22.22 -31.13
CA GLU A 523 9.60 23.27 -32.07
C GLU A 523 9.21 24.59 -31.37
N VAL A 524 9.31 24.64 -30.03
CA VAL A 524 9.04 25.85 -29.22
C VAL A 524 10.36 26.51 -28.75
N GLU A 525 11.51 25.98 -29.19
CA GLU A 525 12.79 26.69 -29.22
C GLU A 525 12.94 27.49 -30.53
#